data_41c9d95dc435751dbbb959c4739b3598
#
_entry.id   41c9d95dc435751dbbb959c4739b3598
#
_cell.length_a   1.000
_cell.length_b   1.000
_cell.length_c   1.000
_cell.angle_alpha   90.00
_cell.angle_beta   90.00
_cell.angle_gamma   90.00
#
_symmetry.space_group_name_H-M   'P 1'
#
loop_
_entity.id
_entity.type
_entity.pdbx_description
1 polymer ?
#
loop_
_entity_poly.entity_id
_entity_poly.type
_entity_poly.pdbx_seq_one_letter_code
_entity_poly.pdbx_strand_id
1 'polypeptide(L)'
;MFFPNQNDRGVHINISGLGVLRNAKNVDNANRFIEFLLSRKMQASMVNNSFEYPVLENVLPHSDIASSGLDFIEDEILVSEYGKFNSEALKLMDRAGWK
;
A
#
# COMPACT_ATOMS: atom_id res chain seq x y z
N MET A 1 4.60 -15.88 6.72
CA MET A 1 4.51 -14.49 7.25
C MET A 1 3.57 -14.51 8.44
N PHE A 2 3.74 -13.65 9.45
CA PHE A 2 2.84 -13.55 10.60
C PHE A 2 2.12 -12.21 10.57
N PHE A 3 0.78 -12.27 10.59
CA PHE A 3 -0.06 -11.07 10.66
C PHE A 3 -0.52 -10.88 12.11
N PRO A 4 -0.06 -9.82 12.82
CA PRO A 4 -0.48 -9.56 14.18
C PRO A 4 -1.93 -9.05 14.25
N ASN A 5 -2.47 -9.02 15.48
CA ASN A 5 -3.76 -8.40 15.80
C ASN A 5 -4.98 -8.99 15.05
N GLN A 6 -4.92 -10.26 14.66
CA GLN A 6 -6.00 -10.88 13.89
C GLN A 6 -7.25 -11.21 14.71
N ASN A 7 -7.22 -11.04 16.05
CA ASN A 7 -8.35 -11.22 16.94
C ASN A 7 -8.99 -9.88 17.40
N ASP A 8 -8.44 -8.75 16.91
CA ASP A 8 -8.91 -7.41 17.28
C ASP A 8 -8.88 -6.44 16.10
N ARG A 9 -7.99 -5.47 16.10
CA ARG A 9 -7.98 -4.36 15.14
C ARG A 9 -7.43 -4.69 13.75
N GLY A 10 -6.86 -5.84 13.56
CA GLY A 10 -6.16 -6.17 12.31
C GLY A 10 -4.71 -5.71 12.26
N VAL A 11 -4.03 -6.05 11.17
CA VAL A 11 -2.65 -5.68 10.91
C VAL A 11 -2.56 -4.32 10.20
N HIS A 12 -1.64 -3.48 10.66
CA HIS A 12 -1.34 -2.24 9.94
C HIS A 12 -0.79 -2.55 8.55
N ILE A 13 -1.36 -1.92 7.53
CA ILE A 13 -0.93 -2.04 6.14
C ILE A 13 -0.15 -0.80 5.71
N ASN A 14 0.91 -1.03 4.93
CA ASN A 14 1.64 0.04 4.25
C ASN A 14 1.13 0.14 2.81
N ILE A 15 0.88 1.35 2.34
CA ILE A 15 0.24 1.61 1.06
C ILE A 15 1.18 2.44 0.19
N SER A 16 1.49 1.92 -1.01
CA SER A 16 2.09 2.70 -2.08
C SER A 16 1.00 3.40 -2.88
N GLY A 17 1.22 4.65 -3.26
CA GLY A 17 0.19 5.41 -3.95
C GLY A 17 0.75 6.36 -4.99
N LEU A 18 -0.13 6.85 -5.84
CA LEU A 18 0.14 7.84 -6.87
C LEU A 18 -0.81 9.01 -6.74
N GLY A 19 -0.32 10.20 -7.04
CA GLY A 19 -1.14 11.41 -7.05
C GLY A 19 -0.72 12.37 -8.15
N VAL A 20 -1.70 13.11 -8.69
CA VAL A 20 -1.45 14.18 -9.62
C VAL A 20 -1.19 15.47 -8.85
N LEU A 21 -0.06 16.11 -9.10
CA LEU A 21 0.28 17.36 -8.45
C LEU A 21 -0.72 18.47 -8.86
N ARG A 22 -1.05 19.36 -7.92
CA ARG A 22 -1.99 20.48 -8.14
C ARG A 22 -1.66 21.32 -9.38
N ASN A 23 -0.37 21.53 -9.63
CA ASN A 23 0.12 22.37 -10.74
C ASN A 23 0.66 21.55 -11.91
N ALA A 24 0.25 20.28 -12.05
CA ALA A 24 0.66 19.45 -13.17
C ALA A 24 0.20 20.08 -14.50
N LYS A 25 1.11 20.17 -15.47
CA LYS A 25 0.80 20.76 -16.80
C LYS A 25 0.02 19.79 -17.70
N ASN A 26 0.17 18.50 -17.48
CA ASN A 26 -0.39 17.44 -18.34
C ASN A 26 -1.28 16.49 -17.50
N VAL A 27 -2.31 17.03 -16.86
CA VAL A 27 -3.21 16.29 -15.95
C VAL A 27 -3.86 15.10 -16.66
N ASP A 28 -4.33 15.28 -17.90
CA ASP A 28 -4.98 14.18 -18.66
C ASP A 28 -4.01 13.03 -18.93
N ASN A 29 -2.77 13.31 -19.28
CA ASN A 29 -1.76 12.27 -19.48
C ASN A 29 -1.36 11.62 -18.17
N ALA A 30 -1.30 12.36 -17.08
CA ALA A 30 -1.04 11.80 -15.75
C ALA A 30 -2.16 10.84 -15.33
N ASN A 31 -3.43 11.22 -15.54
CA ASN A 31 -4.57 10.35 -15.26
C ASN A 31 -4.53 9.07 -16.11
N ARG A 32 -4.30 9.19 -17.42
CA ARG A 32 -4.15 8.03 -18.32
C ARG A 32 -3.01 7.10 -17.90
N PHE A 33 -1.92 7.67 -17.37
CA PHE A 33 -0.82 6.86 -16.86
C PHE A 33 -1.21 6.12 -15.58
N ILE A 34 -1.93 6.77 -14.67
CA ILE A 34 -2.47 6.12 -13.47
C ILE A 34 -3.44 4.99 -13.85
N GLU A 35 -4.38 5.23 -14.78
CA GLU A 35 -5.30 4.22 -15.30
C GLU A 35 -4.54 3.03 -15.93
N PHE A 36 -3.48 3.30 -16.68
CA PHE A 36 -2.62 2.27 -17.24
C PHE A 36 -1.97 1.42 -16.15
N LEU A 37 -1.43 2.05 -15.10
CA LEU A 37 -0.83 1.34 -13.95
C LEU A 37 -1.85 0.51 -13.17
N LEU A 38 -3.10 0.96 -13.12
CA LEU A 38 -4.22 0.23 -12.51
C LEU A 38 -4.78 -0.87 -13.42
N SER A 39 -4.32 -0.99 -14.68
CA SER A 39 -4.77 -2.08 -15.54
C SER A 39 -4.32 -3.44 -15.01
N ARG A 40 -5.14 -4.49 -15.24
CA ARG A 40 -4.84 -5.85 -14.80
C ARG A 40 -3.44 -6.31 -15.24
N LYS A 41 -3.05 -5.99 -16.49
CA LYS A 41 -1.74 -6.34 -17.05
C LYS A 41 -0.61 -5.72 -16.26
N MET A 42 -0.73 -4.43 -15.93
CA MET A 42 0.31 -3.72 -15.17
C MET A 42 0.34 -4.15 -13.72
N GLN A 43 -0.80 -4.31 -13.07
CA GLN A 43 -0.88 -4.83 -11.71
C GLN A 43 -0.22 -6.21 -11.60
N ALA A 44 -0.52 -7.13 -12.51
CA ALA A 44 0.13 -8.45 -12.54
C ALA A 44 1.66 -8.37 -12.76
N SER A 45 2.12 -7.42 -13.58
CA SER A 45 3.56 -7.20 -13.78
C SER A 45 4.23 -6.61 -12.53
N MET A 46 3.58 -5.64 -11.87
CA MET A 46 4.12 -4.98 -10.70
C MET A 46 4.27 -5.94 -9.52
N VAL A 47 3.23 -6.70 -9.19
CA VAL A 47 3.25 -7.62 -8.04
C VAL A 47 4.30 -8.73 -8.18
N ASN A 48 4.61 -9.14 -9.40
CA ASN A 48 5.67 -10.12 -9.64
C ASN A 48 7.10 -9.59 -9.37
N ASN A 49 7.25 -8.27 -9.32
CA ASN A 49 8.56 -7.62 -9.12
C ASN A 49 8.68 -6.88 -7.79
N SER A 50 7.57 -6.47 -7.17
CA SER A 50 7.59 -5.65 -5.95
C SER A 50 7.31 -6.44 -4.66
N PHE A 51 6.79 -7.65 -4.75
CA PHE A 51 6.31 -8.43 -3.60
C PHE A 51 5.25 -7.69 -2.78
N GLU A 52 4.42 -6.90 -3.46
CA GLU A 52 3.30 -6.16 -2.87
C GLU A 52 1.97 -6.83 -3.23
N TYR A 53 0.92 -6.52 -2.47
CA TYR A 53 -0.43 -6.91 -2.85
C TYR A 53 -0.96 -6.01 -3.96
N PRO A 54 -1.66 -6.57 -4.97
CA PRO A 54 -2.31 -5.75 -5.99
C PRO A 54 -3.50 -4.99 -5.41
N VAL A 55 -3.85 -3.86 -6.01
CA VAL A 55 -5.08 -3.13 -5.67
C VAL A 55 -6.33 -3.70 -6.37
N LEU A 56 -6.14 -4.62 -7.32
CA LEU A 56 -7.24 -5.29 -8.02
C LEU A 56 -7.46 -6.69 -7.44
N GLU A 57 -8.66 -6.97 -6.98
CA GLU A 57 -9.07 -8.26 -6.39
C GLU A 57 -8.86 -9.46 -7.34
N ASN A 58 -8.94 -9.23 -8.64
CA ASN A 58 -8.78 -10.28 -9.67
C ASN A 58 -7.35 -10.48 -10.16
N VAL A 59 -6.37 -9.91 -9.45
CA VAL A 59 -4.93 -10.11 -9.67
C VAL A 59 -4.37 -10.79 -8.43
N LEU A 60 -3.69 -11.91 -8.60
CA LEU A 60 -3.02 -12.59 -7.48
C LEU A 60 -1.67 -11.94 -7.20
N PRO A 61 -1.26 -11.81 -5.94
CA PRO A 61 0.08 -11.37 -5.59
C PRO A 61 1.12 -12.43 -5.98
N HIS A 62 2.41 -12.08 -5.85
CA HIS A 62 3.50 -13.03 -6.05
C HIS A 62 3.30 -14.31 -5.22
N SER A 63 3.69 -15.48 -5.75
CA SER A 63 3.47 -16.78 -5.11
C SER A 63 3.98 -16.85 -3.67
N ASP A 64 5.11 -16.22 -3.38
CA ASP A 64 5.71 -16.19 -2.04
C ASP A 64 4.87 -15.38 -1.05
N ILE A 65 4.18 -14.34 -1.53
CA ILE A 65 3.23 -13.57 -0.74
C ILE A 65 1.94 -14.37 -0.56
N ALA A 66 1.40 -14.93 -1.64
CA ALA A 66 0.18 -15.74 -1.61
C ALA A 66 0.31 -16.95 -0.67
N SER A 67 1.48 -17.59 -0.62
CA SER A 67 1.75 -18.71 0.29
C SER A 67 1.73 -18.34 1.77
N SER A 68 1.88 -17.06 2.09
CA SER A 68 1.83 -16.55 3.47
C SER A 68 0.41 -16.29 3.98
N GLY A 69 -0.60 -16.44 3.11
CA GLY A 69 -2.01 -16.21 3.39
C GLY A 69 -2.52 -14.93 2.75
N LEU A 70 -3.74 -15.02 2.22
CA LEU A 70 -4.46 -13.89 1.62
C LEU A 70 -5.58 -13.39 2.53
N ASP A 71 -6.01 -14.22 3.49
CA ASP A 71 -7.07 -13.90 4.42
C ASP A 71 -6.47 -13.38 5.72
N PHE A 72 -6.39 -12.07 5.84
CA PHE A 72 -6.02 -11.38 7.07
C PHE A 72 -6.91 -10.16 7.29
N ILE A 73 -7.09 -9.80 8.55
CA ILE A 73 -7.84 -8.60 8.94
C ILE A 73 -6.89 -7.42 8.86
N GLU A 74 -7.25 -6.44 8.03
CA GLU A 74 -6.56 -5.16 7.90
C GLU A 74 -7.02 -4.18 8.98
N ASP A 75 -6.12 -3.30 9.43
CA ASP A 75 -6.46 -2.19 10.31
C ASP A 75 -7.31 -1.16 9.54
N GLU A 76 -8.42 -0.74 10.15
CA GLU A 76 -9.38 0.21 9.54
C GLU A 76 -8.90 1.67 9.54
N ILE A 77 -7.66 1.95 9.94
CA ILE A 77 -7.12 3.30 9.95
C ILE A 77 -7.10 3.88 8.53
N LEU A 78 -7.76 5.02 8.37
CA LEU A 78 -7.77 5.74 7.11
C LEU A 78 -6.36 6.22 6.74
N VAL A 79 -5.99 6.07 5.47
CA VAL A 79 -4.68 6.51 4.94
C VAL A 79 -4.40 8.00 5.22
N SER A 80 -5.44 8.83 5.25
CA SER A 80 -5.34 10.25 5.61
C SER A 80 -4.79 10.50 7.03
N GLU A 81 -4.99 9.56 7.95
CA GLU A 81 -4.48 9.67 9.32
C GLU A 81 -2.96 9.48 9.39
N TYR A 82 -2.36 8.75 8.43
CA TYR A 82 -0.91 8.56 8.37
C TYR A 82 -0.16 9.90 8.27
N GLY A 83 -0.65 10.80 7.41
CA GLY A 83 -0.08 12.13 7.29
C GLY A 83 -0.25 12.96 8.57
N LYS A 84 -1.39 12.84 9.23
CA LYS A 84 -1.71 13.55 10.48
C LYS A 84 -0.78 13.14 11.63
N PHE A 85 -0.52 11.85 11.77
CA PHE A 85 0.32 11.31 12.86
C PHE A 85 1.81 11.20 12.52
N ASN A 86 2.21 11.52 11.29
CA ASN A 86 3.60 11.35 10.83
C ASN A 86 4.63 12.02 11.75
N SER A 87 4.39 13.27 12.18
CA SER A 87 5.32 14.00 13.05
C SER A 87 5.50 13.34 14.44
N GLU A 88 4.41 12.77 14.96
CA GLU A 88 4.44 12.08 16.25
C GLU A 88 5.12 10.71 16.12
N ALA A 89 4.82 9.98 15.05
CA ALA A 89 5.46 8.71 14.74
C ALA A 89 6.98 8.86 14.63
N LEU A 90 7.48 9.87 13.92
CA LEU A 90 8.92 10.15 13.82
C LEU A 90 9.56 10.38 15.19
N LYS A 91 8.91 11.14 16.08
CA LYS A 91 9.42 11.36 17.46
C LYS A 91 9.45 10.07 18.27
N LEU A 92 8.50 9.17 18.07
CA LEU A 92 8.49 7.85 18.73
C LEU A 92 9.62 6.97 18.20
N MET A 93 9.85 6.98 16.88
CA MET A 93 10.95 6.25 16.26
C MET A 93 12.30 6.74 16.77
N ASP A 94 12.52 8.05 16.84
CA ASP A 94 13.74 8.64 17.39
C ASP A 94 13.99 8.21 18.85
N ARG A 95 12.94 8.26 19.69
CA ARG A 95 13.04 7.82 21.10
C ARG A 95 13.33 6.32 21.22
N ALA A 96 12.83 5.51 20.29
CA ALA A 96 13.10 4.07 20.23
C ALA A 96 14.49 3.74 19.66
N GLY A 97 15.25 4.74 19.22
CA GLY A 97 16.57 4.55 18.60
C GLY A 97 16.52 3.99 17.19
N TRP A 98 15.38 4.09 16.52
CA TRP A 98 15.25 3.72 15.12
C TRP A 98 16.05 4.70 14.24
N LYS A 99 16.96 4.15 13.42
CA LYS A 99 17.83 4.92 12.51
C LYS A 99 17.63 4.46 11.08
#